data_d315549007f8dd24751cd29e9a33679f
#
_entry.id   d315549007f8dd24751cd29e9a33679f
#
_cell.length_a   1.000
_cell.length_b   1.000
_cell.length_c   1.000
_cell.angle_alpha   90.00
_cell.angle_beta   90.00
_cell.angle_gamma   90.00
#
_symmetry.space_group_name_H-M   'P 1'
#
loop_
_entity.id
_entity.type
_entity.pdbx_description
1 polymer ?
#
loop_
_entity_poly.entity_id
_entity_poly.type
_entity_poly.pdbx_seq_one_letter_code
_entity_poly.pdbx_strand_id
1 'polypeptide(L)'
;MNPSTETNPVAADAFSAENDFLSSVITSSDTDSRLNPIPERYRFLSGSMLKLIACITMLIDHIGAYLVAHNGPVLFKLRGTAYTWYTIYRAIGRIAFPLFCFLMVEGFLHTRNRFRFGRNRLLFAIISEITWNLIHSNKLFMPGSQSVFVTLFLGYLGMCAIYYLRDNIPRMSLALIALMGISYLIRCDYGMKGFCLLVALYLLHRARIFQFAAGCGYLNSLTKSGIGFFAFLFYNGKRGFIRGRWKYAFYAFYPAHLLVLWMIKYKVFG
;
A
#
# COMPACT_ATOMS: atom_id res chain seq x y z
N MET A 1 -55.81 -1.05 -12.65
CA MET A 1 -55.20 0.02 -11.81
C MET A 1 -53.79 -0.43 -11.48
N ASN A 2 -52.84 0.23 -12.11
CA ASN A 2 -51.41 -0.08 -11.94
C ASN A 2 -50.87 0.97 -10.92
N PRO A 3 -50.23 0.57 -9.81
CA PRO A 3 -49.62 1.54 -8.90
C PRO A 3 -48.36 2.09 -9.53
N SER A 4 -48.43 3.35 -9.93
CA SER A 4 -47.27 4.15 -10.31
C SER A 4 -46.28 4.22 -9.13
N THR A 5 -45.11 3.63 -9.29
CA THR A 5 -43.95 3.84 -8.41
C THR A 5 -43.48 5.29 -8.57
N GLU A 6 -43.99 6.19 -7.75
CA GLU A 6 -43.41 7.52 -7.59
C GLU A 6 -42.01 7.34 -6.96
N THR A 7 -40.99 7.45 -7.79
CA THR A 7 -39.63 7.59 -7.32
C THR A 7 -39.49 8.96 -6.66
N ASN A 8 -39.15 8.97 -5.37
CA ASN A 8 -38.93 10.18 -4.61
C ASN A 8 -37.83 11.05 -5.26
N PRO A 9 -38.16 12.24 -5.79
CA PRO A 9 -37.19 13.05 -6.54
C PRO A 9 -35.99 13.46 -5.71
N VAL A 10 -36.13 13.66 -4.41
CA VAL A 10 -35.05 14.03 -3.49
C VAL A 10 -34.02 12.90 -3.35
N ALA A 11 -34.44 11.63 -3.41
CA ALA A 11 -33.53 10.48 -3.39
C ALA A 11 -32.81 10.32 -4.72
N ALA A 12 -33.44 10.65 -5.84
CA ALA A 12 -32.82 10.61 -7.16
C ALA A 12 -31.74 11.71 -7.31
N ASP A 13 -32.01 12.92 -6.82
CA ASP A 13 -31.05 14.03 -6.86
C ASP A 13 -29.85 13.79 -5.93
N ALA A 14 -30.06 13.26 -4.73
CA ALA A 14 -28.96 12.88 -3.81
C ALA A 14 -28.07 11.77 -4.41
N PHE A 15 -28.69 10.77 -5.05
CA PHE A 15 -27.98 9.68 -5.73
C PHE A 15 -27.21 10.17 -6.96
N SER A 16 -27.77 11.13 -7.71
CA SER A 16 -27.08 11.77 -8.85
C SER A 16 -25.88 12.58 -8.37
N ALA A 17 -26.02 13.40 -7.33
CA ALA A 17 -24.93 14.20 -6.78
C ALA A 17 -23.79 13.34 -6.21
N GLU A 18 -24.12 12.21 -5.56
CA GLU A 18 -23.13 11.26 -5.05
C GLU A 18 -22.40 10.54 -6.19
N ASN A 19 -23.10 10.17 -7.26
CA ASN A 19 -22.49 9.59 -8.47
C ASN A 19 -21.60 10.61 -9.18
N ASP A 20 -21.99 11.86 -9.28
CA ASP A 20 -21.19 12.93 -9.87
C ASP A 20 -19.92 13.19 -9.04
N PHE A 21 -20.04 13.19 -7.71
CA PHE A 21 -18.89 13.28 -6.81
C PHE A 21 -17.93 12.09 -7.03
N LEU A 22 -18.42 10.86 -6.99
CA LEU A 22 -17.59 9.67 -7.20
C LEU A 22 -16.98 9.63 -8.60
N SER A 23 -17.75 9.98 -9.63
CA SER A 23 -17.24 10.07 -11.00
C SER A 23 -16.17 11.14 -11.11
N SER A 24 -16.35 12.28 -10.46
CA SER A 24 -15.36 13.36 -10.41
C SER A 24 -14.06 12.92 -9.74
N VAL A 25 -14.12 12.12 -8.69
CA VAL A 25 -12.95 11.56 -7.99
C VAL A 25 -12.24 10.49 -8.83
N ILE A 26 -12.98 9.68 -9.59
CA ILE A 26 -12.46 8.50 -10.31
C ILE A 26 -11.91 8.82 -11.70
N THR A 27 -12.47 9.82 -12.41
CA THR A 27 -12.23 10.01 -13.85
C THR A 27 -11.02 10.86 -14.21
N SER A 28 -10.48 11.71 -13.32
CA SER A 28 -9.32 12.52 -13.70
C SER A 28 -8.00 11.82 -13.36
N SER A 29 -7.18 11.71 -14.38
CA SER A 29 -5.77 11.32 -14.27
C SER A 29 -4.86 12.48 -13.81
N ASP A 30 -5.36 13.69 -13.82
CA ASP A 30 -4.61 14.87 -13.40
C ASP A 30 -4.66 14.99 -11.88
N THR A 31 -3.52 14.82 -11.27
CA THR A 31 -3.26 15.18 -9.88
C THR A 31 -3.39 16.69 -9.79
N ASP A 32 -4.51 17.17 -9.27
CA ASP A 32 -4.69 18.62 -9.11
C ASP A 32 -3.62 19.13 -8.12
N SER A 33 -2.62 19.79 -8.68
CA SER A 33 -1.50 20.38 -7.92
C SER A 33 -1.98 21.40 -6.90
N ARG A 34 -3.20 21.92 -7.05
CA ARG A 34 -3.81 22.92 -6.16
C ARG A 34 -4.06 22.41 -4.74
N LEU A 35 -4.27 21.09 -4.59
CA LEU A 35 -4.51 20.47 -3.27
C LEU A 35 -3.25 19.86 -2.65
N ASN A 36 -2.08 20.16 -3.18
CA ASN A 36 -0.81 19.84 -2.54
C ASN A 36 -0.25 21.09 -1.86
N PRO A 37 -0.06 21.10 -0.52
CA PRO A 37 0.42 22.25 0.21
C PRO A 37 1.87 22.63 -0.11
N ILE A 38 2.65 21.71 -0.69
CA ILE A 38 4.05 21.93 -1.05
C ILE A 38 4.13 22.52 -2.47
N PRO A 39 4.72 23.71 -2.68
CA PRO A 39 4.95 24.26 -4.01
C PRO A 39 5.78 23.35 -4.91
N GLU A 40 5.55 23.35 -6.22
CA GLU A 40 6.22 22.44 -7.18
C GLU A 40 7.74 22.49 -7.11
N ARG A 41 8.32 23.67 -6.88
CA ARG A 41 9.77 23.88 -6.74
C ARG A 41 10.43 23.04 -5.64
N TYR A 42 9.65 22.63 -4.63
CA TYR A 42 10.13 21.81 -3.52
C TYR A 42 9.77 20.31 -3.67
N ARG A 43 9.07 19.93 -4.74
CA ARG A 43 8.70 18.53 -5.01
C ARG A 43 9.83 17.82 -5.76
N PHE A 44 10.81 17.33 -5.05
CA PHE A 44 12.01 16.71 -5.62
C PHE A 44 11.95 15.18 -5.70
N LEU A 45 11.02 14.52 -4.98
CA LEU A 45 10.93 13.06 -4.97
C LEU A 45 10.25 12.54 -6.23
N SER A 46 10.98 11.75 -7.01
CA SER A 46 10.42 11.01 -8.15
C SER A 46 9.92 9.62 -7.70
N GLY A 47 9.08 8.98 -8.53
CA GLY A 47 8.63 7.61 -8.27
C GLY A 47 9.78 6.60 -8.15
N SER A 48 10.90 6.83 -8.82
CA SER A 48 12.12 6.00 -8.68
C SER A 48 12.79 6.19 -7.33
N MET A 49 12.87 7.42 -6.83
CA MET A 49 13.43 7.72 -5.50
C MET A 49 12.55 7.12 -4.39
N LEU A 50 11.23 7.27 -4.50
CA LEU A 50 10.30 6.67 -3.53
C LEU A 50 10.41 5.14 -3.49
N LYS A 51 10.60 4.48 -4.65
CA LYS A 51 10.85 3.02 -4.70
C LYS A 51 12.15 2.64 -4.00
N LEU A 52 13.22 3.39 -4.24
CA LEU A 52 14.50 3.12 -3.61
C LEU A 52 14.41 3.28 -2.09
N ILE A 53 13.80 4.37 -1.60
CA ILE A 53 13.56 4.59 -0.17
C ILE A 53 12.74 3.44 0.42
N ALA A 54 11.64 3.04 -0.26
CA ALA A 54 10.80 1.93 0.20
C ALA A 54 11.58 0.60 0.27
N CYS A 55 12.43 0.30 -0.71
CA CYS A 55 13.25 -0.92 -0.69
C CYS A 55 14.31 -0.90 0.42
N ILE A 56 14.98 0.23 0.63
CA ILE A 56 15.99 0.36 1.68
C ILE A 56 15.35 0.23 3.06
N THR A 57 14.27 0.95 3.31
CA THR A 57 13.56 0.92 4.62
C THR A 57 12.95 -0.46 4.88
N MET A 58 12.47 -1.16 3.85
CA MET A 58 11.99 -2.54 3.94
C MET A 58 13.13 -3.52 4.28
N LEU A 59 14.29 -3.37 3.67
CA LEU A 59 15.46 -4.19 4.00
C LEU A 59 15.87 -4.00 5.46
N ILE A 60 15.92 -2.75 5.93
CA ILE A 60 16.21 -2.42 7.33
C ILE A 60 15.18 -3.08 8.26
N ASP A 61 13.89 -3.03 7.91
CA ASP A 61 12.82 -3.69 8.66
C ASP A 61 13.06 -5.18 8.83
N HIS A 62 13.37 -5.87 7.72
CA HIS A 62 13.57 -7.31 7.72
C HIS A 62 14.86 -7.73 8.44
N ILE A 63 15.93 -6.96 8.31
CA ILE A 63 17.14 -7.16 9.13
C ILE A 63 16.77 -7.07 10.63
N GLY A 64 16.02 -6.02 11.01
CA GLY A 64 15.54 -5.86 12.38
C GLY A 64 14.65 -7.01 12.84
N ALA A 65 13.74 -7.48 11.96
CA ALA A 65 12.79 -8.53 12.30
C ALA A 65 13.41 -9.92 12.47
N TYR A 66 14.46 -10.25 11.69
CA TYR A 66 14.96 -11.62 11.60
C TYR A 66 16.36 -11.83 12.14
N LEU A 67 17.19 -10.78 12.20
CA LEU A 67 18.59 -10.89 12.63
C LEU A 67 18.89 -10.14 13.94
N VAL A 68 18.03 -9.21 14.38
CA VAL A 68 18.23 -8.45 15.61
C VAL A 68 17.43 -9.04 16.74
N ALA A 69 18.07 -9.29 17.90
CA ALA A 69 17.41 -9.84 19.08
C ALA A 69 16.28 -8.94 19.57
N HIS A 70 15.10 -9.50 19.76
CA HIS A 70 13.92 -8.76 20.23
C HIS A 70 14.14 -8.15 21.62
N ASN A 71 14.80 -8.89 22.51
CA ASN A 71 15.09 -8.51 23.88
C ASN A 71 16.54 -7.99 24.06
N GLY A 72 17.06 -7.30 23.06
CA GLY A 72 18.39 -6.69 23.11
C GLY A 72 18.49 -5.55 24.13
N PRO A 73 19.71 -5.06 24.40
CA PRO A 73 19.94 -4.01 25.40
C PRO A 73 19.14 -2.74 25.06
N VAL A 74 18.60 -2.12 26.09
CA VAL A 74 17.90 -0.83 25.97
C VAL A 74 18.94 0.26 25.75
N LEU A 75 18.84 0.96 24.61
CA LEU A 75 19.74 2.04 24.24
C LEU A 75 19.38 3.33 24.99
N PHE A 76 18.09 3.66 25.00
CA PHE A 76 17.55 4.81 25.73
C PHE A 76 16.05 4.63 25.98
N LYS A 77 15.50 5.44 26.89
CA LYS A 77 14.07 5.53 27.17
C LYS A 77 13.56 6.91 26.80
N LEU A 78 12.45 6.96 26.03
CA LEU A 78 11.78 8.21 25.67
C LEU A 78 10.28 8.09 25.99
N ARG A 79 9.77 9.01 26.83
CA ARG A 79 8.35 9.01 27.27
C ARG A 79 7.88 7.64 27.80
N GLY A 80 8.73 6.96 28.60
CA GLY A 80 8.41 5.65 29.16
C GLY A 80 8.60 4.45 28.22
N THR A 81 8.85 4.67 26.93
CA THR A 81 9.12 3.60 25.95
C THR A 81 10.61 3.30 25.88
N ALA A 82 10.98 2.04 26.06
CA ALA A 82 12.36 1.57 25.89
C ALA A 82 12.67 1.36 24.38
N TYR A 83 13.76 1.94 23.93
CA TYR A 83 14.25 1.78 22.56
C TYR A 83 15.45 0.85 22.53
N THR A 84 15.30 -0.25 21.78
CA THR A 84 16.34 -1.22 21.47
C THR A 84 16.69 -1.11 19.98
N TRP A 85 17.77 -1.72 19.52
CA TRP A 85 18.07 -1.82 18.09
C TRP A 85 16.90 -2.41 17.31
N TYR A 86 16.26 -3.45 17.82
CA TYR A 86 15.07 -4.04 17.21
C TYR A 86 13.97 -2.98 16.98
N THR A 87 13.62 -2.20 17.99
CA THR A 87 12.56 -1.18 17.87
C THR A 87 12.91 -0.07 16.89
N ILE A 88 14.19 0.31 16.78
CA ILE A 88 14.67 1.32 15.84
C ILE A 88 14.55 0.81 14.39
N TYR A 89 15.06 -0.40 14.11
CA TYR A 89 14.96 -1.01 12.79
C TYR A 89 13.50 -1.15 12.34
N ARG A 90 12.64 -1.63 13.24
CA ARG A 90 11.20 -1.76 12.99
C ARG A 90 10.51 -0.41 12.78
N ALA A 91 10.94 0.64 13.47
CA ALA A 91 10.39 1.99 13.27
C ALA A 91 10.74 2.58 11.91
N ILE A 92 12.00 2.42 11.47
CA ILE A 92 12.44 2.83 10.11
C ILE A 92 11.68 2.01 9.05
N GLY A 93 11.52 0.71 9.26
CA GLY A 93 10.83 -0.18 8.34
C GLY A 93 9.36 0.18 8.09
N ARG A 94 8.69 0.77 9.07
CA ARG A 94 7.29 1.21 8.93
C ARG A 94 7.07 2.26 7.84
N ILE A 95 8.12 2.91 7.35
CA ILE A 95 8.07 3.86 6.23
C ILE A 95 7.80 3.14 4.91
N ALA A 96 8.24 1.89 4.75
CA ALA A 96 8.17 1.15 3.48
C ALA A 96 6.74 0.94 2.98
N PHE A 97 5.84 0.47 3.86
CA PHE A 97 4.48 0.08 3.46
C PHE A 97 3.65 1.24 2.90
N PRO A 98 3.57 2.43 3.55
CA PRO A 98 2.92 3.60 2.96
C PRO A 98 3.43 3.95 1.57
N LEU A 99 4.76 3.91 1.38
CA LEU A 99 5.37 4.22 0.09
C LEU A 99 4.99 3.20 -0.98
N PHE A 100 4.95 1.90 -0.66
CA PHE A 100 4.49 0.87 -1.60
C PHE A 100 3.01 1.02 -1.94
N CYS A 101 2.15 1.34 -0.98
CA CYS A 101 0.73 1.63 -1.22
C CYS A 101 0.56 2.82 -2.16
N PHE A 102 1.27 3.91 -1.90
CA PHE A 102 1.26 5.10 -2.75
C PHE A 102 1.72 4.80 -4.17
N LEU A 103 2.87 4.12 -4.32
CA LEU A 103 3.41 3.74 -5.63
C LEU A 103 2.51 2.76 -6.37
N MET A 104 1.74 1.95 -5.66
CA MET A 104 0.74 1.06 -6.24
C MET A 104 -0.43 1.85 -6.85
N VAL A 105 -0.94 2.84 -6.12
CA VAL A 105 -1.99 3.76 -6.60
C VAL A 105 -1.49 4.56 -7.81
N GLU A 106 -0.32 5.18 -7.72
CA GLU A 106 0.29 5.90 -8.85
C GLU A 106 0.50 4.99 -10.07
N GLY A 107 0.97 3.76 -9.85
CA GLY A 107 1.13 2.78 -10.93
C GLY A 107 -0.20 2.39 -11.57
N PHE A 108 -1.26 2.26 -10.80
CA PHE A 108 -2.61 1.96 -11.29
C PHE A 108 -3.19 3.12 -12.12
N LEU A 109 -3.03 4.35 -11.65
CA LEU A 109 -3.51 5.56 -12.35
C LEU A 109 -2.82 5.77 -13.70
N HIS A 110 -1.51 5.48 -13.77
CA HIS A 110 -0.70 5.73 -14.97
C HIS A 110 -0.55 4.50 -15.89
N THR A 111 -1.20 3.37 -15.60
CA THR A 111 -1.10 2.19 -16.45
C THR A 111 -2.09 2.24 -17.62
N ARG A 112 -1.61 1.92 -18.83
CA ARG A 112 -2.47 1.77 -20.01
C ARG A 112 -3.21 0.42 -20.03
N ASN A 113 -2.61 -0.63 -19.44
CA ASN A 113 -3.18 -1.98 -19.43
C ASN A 113 -3.26 -2.49 -17.99
N ARG A 114 -4.45 -2.34 -17.39
CA ARG A 114 -4.72 -2.75 -16.00
C ARG A 114 -4.63 -4.25 -15.81
N PHE A 115 -5.07 -5.04 -16.78
CA PHE A 115 -4.97 -6.50 -16.71
C PHE A 115 -3.51 -6.96 -16.64
N ARG A 116 -2.63 -6.46 -17.53
CA ARG A 116 -1.19 -6.75 -17.48
C ARG A 116 -0.56 -6.29 -16.16
N PHE A 117 -0.98 -5.14 -15.66
CA PHE A 117 -0.53 -4.63 -14.38
C PHE A 117 -0.90 -5.58 -13.23
N GLY A 118 -2.17 -6.02 -13.17
CA GLY A 118 -2.68 -6.96 -12.15
C GLY A 118 -2.03 -8.33 -12.25
N ARG A 119 -1.93 -8.91 -13.44
CA ARG A 119 -1.24 -10.18 -13.67
C ARG A 119 0.19 -10.17 -13.12
N ASN A 120 0.94 -9.11 -13.39
CA ASN A 120 2.31 -8.99 -12.89
C ASN A 120 2.32 -8.88 -11.35
N ARG A 121 1.33 -8.24 -10.71
CA ARG A 121 1.20 -8.15 -9.25
C ARG A 121 0.86 -9.50 -8.64
N LEU A 122 -0.05 -10.25 -9.26
CA LEU A 122 -0.40 -11.61 -8.83
C LEU A 122 0.81 -12.54 -8.89
N LEU A 123 1.49 -12.59 -10.03
CA LEU A 123 2.70 -13.42 -10.19
C LEU A 123 3.75 -13.07 -9.14
N PHE A 124 3.92 -11.76 -8.89
CA PHE A 124 4.86 -11.31 -7.89
C PHE A 124 4.44 -11.66 -6.46
N ALA A 125 3.15 -11.58 -6.14
CA ALA A 125 2.63 -12.02 -4.86
C ALA A 125 2.89 -13.51 -4.62
N ILE A 126 2.64 -14.36 -5.63
CA ILE A 126 2.88 -15.82 -5.54
C ILE A 126 4.38 -16.13 -5.31
N ILE A 127 5.28 -15.50 -6.07
CA ILE A 127 6.72 -15.71 -5.91
C ILE A 127 7.19 -15.23 -4.53
N SER A 128 6.67 -14.10 -4.08
CA SER A 128 7.02 -13.52 -2.78
C SER A 128 6.53 -14.36 -1.61
N GLU A 129 5.43 -15.08 -1.78
CA GLU A 129 4.86 -15.95 -0.76
C GLU A 129 5.79 -17.11 -0.40
N ILE A 130 6.48 -17.69 -1.37
CA ILE A 130 7.45 -18.78 -1.14
C ILE A 130 8.57 -18.30 -0.21
N THR A 131 9.16 -17.13 -0.51
CA THR A 131 10.26 -16.59 0.29
C THR A 131 9.81 -16.10 1.67
N TRP A 132 8.58 -15.60 1.77
CA TRP A 132 7.94 -15.24 3.03
C TRP A 132 7.75 -16.45 3.94
N ASN A 133 7.23 -17.56 3.41
CA ASN A 133 7.03 -18.78 4.16
C ASN A 133 8.37 -19.39 4.62
N LEU A 134 9.40 -19.37 3.78
CA LEU A 134 10.73 -19.86 4.13
C LEU A 134 11.32 -19.10 5.32
N ILE A 135 11.30 -17.78 5.32
CA ILE A 135 11.92 -17.00 6.40
C ILE A 135 11.14 -17.07 7.72
N HIS A 136 9.80 -17.26 7.65
CA HIS A 136 8.96 -17.33 8.85
C HIS A 136 8.94 -18.71 9.50
N SER A 137 8.82 -19.76 8.73
CA SER A 137 8.54 -21.11 9.22
C SER A 137 9.48 -22.18 8.70
N ASN A 138 10.45 -21.84 7.86
CA ASN A 138 11.33 -22.78 7.14
C ASN A 138 10.55 -23.84 6.34
N LYS A 139 9.34 -23.48 5.85
CA LYS A 139 8.46 -24.31 5.04
C LYS A 139 8.11 -23.58 3.75
N LEU A 140 7.87 -24.33 2.67
CA LEU A 140 7.45 -23.74 1.38
C LEU A 140 6.02 -23.20 1.41
N PHE A 141 5.17 -23.76 2.26
CA PHE A 141 3.76 -23.35 2.39
C PHE A 141 3.35 -23.23 3.85
N MET A 142 2.79 -22.08 4.23
CA MET A 142 2.24 -21.77 5.55
C MET A 142 0.98 -20.92 5.42
N PRO A 143 -0.22 -21.47 5.64
CA PRO A 143 -1.47 -20.74 5.43
C PRO A 143 -1.77 -19.69 6.52
N GLY A 144 -0.99 -19.65 7.60
CA GLY A 144 -1.26 -18.83 8.80
C GLY A 144 -0.98 -17.34 8.67
N SER A 145 -0.12 -16.93 7.73
CA SER A 145 0.25 -15.52 7.52
C SER A 145 0.76 -15.34 6.09
N GLN A 146 0.20 -14.38 5.38
CA GLN A 146 0.54 -14.11 3.98
C GLN A 146 1.39 -12.83 3.86
N SER A 147 2.20 -12.76 2.81
CA SER A 147 3.08 -11.64 2.56
C SER A 147 2.31 -10.33 2.29
N VAL A 148 2.99 -9.21 2.48
CA VAL A 148 2.48 -7.86 2.16
C VAL A 148 2.02 -7.73 0.70
N PHE A 149 2.58 -8.51 -0.23
CA PHE A 149 2.20 -8.45 -1.65
C PHE A 149 0.81 -9.01 -1.93
N VAL A 150 0.32 -9.93 -1.10
CA VAL A 150 -1.07 -10.38 -1.14
C VAL A 150 -1.99 -9.21 -0.75
N THR A 151 -1.65 -8.45 0.29
CA THR A 151 -2.39 -7.22 0.67
C THR A 151 -2.41 -6.21 -0.49
N LEU A 152 -1.26 -5.96 -1.12
CA LEU A 152 -1.16 -5.06 -2.27
C LEU A 152 -1.98 -5.54 -3.47
N PHE A 153 -2.02 -6.85 -3.73
CA PHE A 153 -2.83 -7.42 -4.80
C PHE A 153 -4.33 -7.31 -4.52
N LEU A 154 -4.77 -7.57 -3.30
CA LEU A 154 -6.18 -7.35 -2.89
C LEU A 154 -6.56 -5.88 -3.03
N GLY A 155 -5.69 -4.96 -2.62
CA GLY A 155 -5.90 -3.52 -2.84
C GLY A 155 -5.99 -3.14 -4.32
N TYR A 156 -5.19 -3.78 -5.19
CA TYR A 156 -5.34 -3.64 -6.64
C TYR A 156 -6.73 -4.09 -7.13
N LEU A 157 -7.24 -5.21 -6.64
CA LEU A 157 -8.60 -5.66 -6.96
C LEU A 157 -9.66 -4.67 -6.46
N GLY A 158 -9.47 -4.07 -5.28
CA GLY A 158 -10.32 -3.00 -4.76
C GLY A 158 -10.34 -1.77 -5.69
N MET A 159 -9.17 -1.33 -6.17
CA MET A 159 -9.08 -0.24 -7.16
C MET A 159 -9.77 -0.61 -8.48
N CYS A 160 -9.66 -1.87 -8.94
CA CYS A 160 -10.39 -2.35 -10.10
C CYS A 160 -11.91 -2.34 -9.87
N ALA A 161 -12.39 -2.77 -8.70
CA ALA A 161 -13.81 -2.74 -8.36
C ALA A 161 -14.36 -1.31 -8.43
N ILE A 162 -13.66 -0.34 -7.85
CA ILE A 162 -14.06 1.07 -7.92
C ILE A 162 -14.06 1.57 -9.38
N TYR A 163 -13.02 1.22 -10.15
CA TYR A 163 -12.90 1.70 -11.52
C TYR A 163 -13.95 1.14 -12.48
N TYR A 164 -14.24 -0.17 -12.39
CA TYR A 164 -15.14 -0.85 -13.34
C TYR A 164 -16.59 -0.89 -12.89
N LEU A 165 -16.87 -0.75 -11.58
CA LEU A 165 -18.22 -0.80 -11.02
C LEU A 165 -18.74 0.58 -10.58
N ARG A 166 -18.05 1.65 -10.94
CA ARG A 166 -18.40 3.03 -10.54
C ARG A 166 -19.85 3.42 -10.82
N ASP A 167 -20.42 2.91 -11.93
CA ASP A 167 -21.80 3.22 -12.35
C ASP A 167 -22.85 2.40 -11.59
N ASN A 168 -22.43 1.49 -10.69
CA ASN A 168 -23.32 0.67 -9.85
C ASN A 168 -22.78 0.60 -8.42
N ILE A 169 -23.15 1.59 -7.62
CA ILE A 169 -22.66 1.72 -6.23
C ILE A 169 -22.95 0.48 -5.38
N PRO A 170 -24.15 -0.16 -5.41
CA PRO A 170 -24.39 -1.37 -4.63
C PRO A 170 -23.44 -2.51 -4.96
N ARG A 171 -23.17 -2.77 -6.26
CA ARG A 171 -22.22 -3.82 -6.70
C ARG A 171 -20.79 -3.49 -6.30
N MET A 172 -20.40 -2.22 -6.45
CA MET A 172 -19.08 -1.74 -6.02
C MET A 172 -18.88 -1.93 -4.52
N SER A 173 -19.84 -1.50 -3.71
CA SER A 173 -19.79 -1.65 -2.25
C SER A 173 -19.73 -3.11 -1.82
N LEU A 174 -20.55 -3.98 -2.44
CA LEU A 174 -20.53 -5.41 -2.17
C LEU A 174 -19.14 -6.02 -2.51
N ALA A 175 -18.56 -5.67 -3.66
CA ALA A 175 -17.24 -6.14 -4.03
C ALA A 175 -16.15 -5.67 -3.05
N LEU A 176 -16.19 -4.42 -2.59
CA LEU A 176 -15.24 -3.88 -1.61
C LEU A 176 -15.39 -4.57 -0.25
N ILE A 177 -16.61 -4.80 0.22
CA ILE A 177 -16.87 -5.52 1.48
C ILE A 177 -16.38 -6.96 1.37
N ALA A 178 -16.64 -7.66 0.26
CA ALA A 178 -16.15 -9.00 0.03
C ALA A 178 -14.62 -9.07 0.03
N LEU A 179 -13.92 -8.18 -0.69
CA LEU A 179 -12.46 -8.11 -0.71
C LEU A 179 -11.86 -7.75 0.65
N MET A 180 -12.52 -6.88 1.41
CA MET A 180 -12.14 -6.55 2.79
C MET A 180 -12.26 -7.77 3.70
N GLY A 181 -13.36 -8.53 3.59
CA GLY A 181 -13.56 -9.79 4.31
C GLY A 181 -12.50 -10.85 3.93
N ILE A 182 -12.19 -11.02 2.65
CA ILE A 182 -11.12 -11.89 2.16
C ILE A 182 -9.77 -11.48 2.77
N SER A 183 -9.46 -10.18 2.78
CA SER A 183 -8.22 -9.64 3.37
C SER A 183 -8.09 -9.96 4.87
N TYR A 184 -9.20 -9.97 5.60
CA TYR A 184 -9.25 -10.37 7.00
C TYR A 184 -9.03 -11.87 7.17
N LEU A 185 -9.74 -12.70 6.39
CA LEU A 185 -9.71 -14.18 6.50
C LEU A 185 -8.35 -14.78 6.14
N ILE A 186 -7.69 -14.23 5.10
CA ILE A 186 -6.38 -14.73 4.63
C ILE A 186 -5.23 -14.34 5.58
N ARG A 187 -5.46 -13.45 6.55
CA ARG A 187 -4.44 -12.98 7.50
C ARG A 187 -3.19 -12.42 6.82
N CYS A 188 -3.39 -11.57 5.79
CA CYS A 188 -2.28 -10.85 5.17
C CYS A 188 -1.56 -9.96 6.19
N ASP A 189 -0.28 -9.65 5.96
CA ASP A 189 0.60 -8.90 6.87
C ASP A 189 -0.05 -7.59 7.39
N TYR A 190 -0.65 -6.78 6.50
CA TYR A 190 -1.42 -5.59 6.91
C TYR A 190 -2.93 -5.81 6.93
N GLY A 191 -3.41 -6.99 6.50
CA GLY A 191 -4.81 -7.40 6.53
C GLY A 191 -5.79 -6.35 6.02
N MET A 192 -6.93 -6.25 6.69
CA MET A 192 -7.98 -5.27 6.39
C MET A 192 -7.47 -3.81 6.40
N LYS A 193 -6.55 -3.47 7.33
CA LYS A 193 -5.98 -2.12 7.40
C LYS A 193 -5.22 -1.74 6.15
N GLY A 194 -4.40 -2.64 5.60
CA GLY A 194 -3.67 -2.40 4.36
C GLY A 194 -4.57 -2.25 3.16
N PHE A 195 -5.60 -3.09 3.05
CA PHE A 195 -6.62 -3.00 2.00
C PHE A 195 -7.36 -1.65 2.02
N CYS A 196 -7.89 -1.26 3.19
CA CYS A 196 -8.61 0.01 3.33
C CYS A 196 -7.70 1.22 3.08
N LEU A 197 -6.43 1.17 3.50
CA LEU A 197 -5.47 2.23 3.19
C LEU A 197 -5.30 2.41 1.66
N LEU A 198 -5.12 1.32 0.92
CA LEU A 198 -4.98 1.37 -0.54
C LEU A 198 -6.23 1.96 -1.22
N VAL A 199 -7.42 1.53 -0.80
CA VAL A 199 -8.69 2.07 -1.29
C VAL A 199 -8.80 3.56 -0.97
N ALA A 200 -8.51 3.98 0.26
CA ALA A 200 -8.54 5.38 0.66
C ALA A 200 -7.55 6.24 -0.13
N LEU A 201 -6.30 5.77 -0.29
CA LEU A 201 -5.30 6.48 -1.09
C LEU A 201 -5.72 6.62 -2.56
N TYR A 202 -6.41 5.61 -3.10
CA TYR A 202 -6.94 5.68 -4.46
C TYR A 202 -8.09 6.68 -4.58
N LEU A 203 -9.05 6.66 -3.67
CA LEU A 203 -10.16 7.61 -3.66
C LEU A 203 -9.69 9.06 -3.48
N LEU A 204 -8.66 9.27 -2.66
CA LEU A 204 -8.09 10.59 -2.35
C LEU A 204 -6.93 11.00 -3.27
N HIS A 205 -6.73 10.32 -4.42
CA HIS A 205 -5.54 10.54 -5.25
C HIS A 205 -5.38 11.96 -5.80
N ARG A 206 -6.46 12.72 -5.90
CA ARG A 206 -6.46 14.13 -6.34
C ARG A 206 -5.91 15.11 -5.30
N ALA A 207 -6.01 14.75 -4.01
CA ALA A 207 -5.69 15.65 -2.91
C ALA A 207 -4.59 15.05 -2.03
N ARG A 208 -3.34 15.42 -2.29
CA ARG A 208 -2.17 14.90 -1.56
C ARG A 208 -2.26 15.11 -0.05
N ILE A 209 -2.80 16.26 0.36
CA ILE A 209 -2.98 16.56 1.79
C ILE A 209 -3.95 15.57 2.45
N PHE A 210 -5.03 15.18 1.75
CA PHE A 210 -5.98 14.21 2.29
C PHE A 210 -5.42 12.79 2.27
N GLN A 211 -4.59 12.42 1.27
CA GLN A 211 -3.86 11.15 1.31
C GLN A 211 -2.92 11.08 2.52
N PHE A 212 -2.21 12.17 2.79
CA PHE A 212 -1.35 12.28 3.97
C PHE A 212 -2.15 12.17 5.27
N ALA A 213 -3.22 12.96 5.41
CA ALA A 213 -4.07 12.97 6.62
C ALA A 213 -4.75 11.61 6.86
N ALA A 214 -5.32 11.01 5.82
CA ALA A 214 -5.94 9.68 5.89
C ALA A 214 -4.93 8.60 6.29
N GLY A 215 -3.74 8.64 5.70
CA GLY A 215 -2.68 7.69 6.02
C GLY A 215 -2.20 7.80 7.46
N CYS A 216 -1.93 9.01 7.94
CA CYS A 216 -1.50 9.26 9.33
C CYS A 216 -2.58 8.88 10.34
N GLY A 217 -3.83 9.24 10.08
CA GLY A 217 -4.97 8.93 10.96
C GLY A 217 -5.28 7.44 11.01
N TYR A 218 -5.28 6.78 9.85
CA TYR A 218 -5.69 5.39 9.75
C TYR A 218 -4.72 4.40 10.40
N LEU A 219 -3.41 4.59 10.26
CA LEU A 219 -2.41 3.73 10.90
C LEU A 219 -2.14 4.09 12.36
N ASN A 220 -2.84 5.11 12.89
CA ASN A 220 -2.71 5.59 14.27
C ASN A 220 -1.24 5.75 14.71
N SER A 221 -0.40 6.24 13.80
CA SER A 221 1.05 6.27 14.01
C SER A 221 1.70 7.45 13.28
N LEU A 222 1.42 8.66 13.78
CA LEU A 222 2.16 9.86 13.37
C LEU A 222 3.68 9.70 13.57
N THR A 223 4.10 8.88 14.54
CA THR A 223 5.50 8.76 14.92
C THR A 223 6.29 7.70 14.15
N LYS A 224 5.65 6.61 13.69
CA LYS A 224 6.38 5.47 13.07
C LYS A 224 6.17 5.35 11.56
N SER A 225 4.95 5.60 11.06
CA SER A 225 4.62 5.52 9.63
C SER A 225 4.43 6.90 8.99
N GLY A 226 4.26 7.96 9.78
CA GLY A 226 3.97 9.31 9.32
C GLY A 226 5.00 9.89 8.37
N ILE A 227 6.29 9.57 8.57
CA ILE A 227 7.37 10.00 7.65
C ILE A 227 7.14 9.45 6.23
N GLY A 228 6.66 8.18 6.12
CA GLY A 228 6.34 7.59 4.82
C GLY A 228 5.22 8.35 4.09
N PHE A 229 4.18 8.77 4.81
CA PHE A 229 3.09 9.57 4.23
C PHE A 229 3.54 11.00 3.91
N PHE A 230 4.41 11.58 4.73
CA PHE A 230 4.96 12.91 4.47
C PHE A 230 5.70 12.99 3.14
N ALA A 231 6.38 11.91 2.73
CA ALA A 231 7.05 11.83 1.45
C ALA A 231 6.11 12.02 0.23
N PHE A 232 4.80 11.77 0.38
CA PHE A 232 3.82 11.98 -0.71
C PHE A 232 3.69 13.45 -1.11
N LEU A 233 3.85 14.36 -0.15
CA LEU A 233 3.76 15.79 -0.38
C LEU A 233 4.91 16.32 -1.26
N PHE A 234 6.08 15.68 -1.18
CA PHE A 234 7.26 16.01 -1.97
C PHE A 234 7.35 15.28 -3.31
N TYR A 235 6.36 14.46 -3.63
CA TYR A 235 6.32 13.74 -4.91
C TYR A 235 6.03 14.69 -6.07
N ASN A 236 6.88 14.63 -7.11
CA ASN A 236 6.84 15.52 -8.27
C ASN A 236 6.02 15.02 -9.47
N GLY A 237 5.26 13.93 -9.31
CA GLY A 237 4.49 13.32 -10.41
C GLY A 237 5.32 12.59 -11.47
N LYS A 238 6.65 12.64 -11.41
CA LYS A 238 7.54 12.07 -12.44
C LYS A 238 7.97 10.66 -12.07
N ARG A 239 8.04 9.78 -13.08
CA ARG A 239 8.47 8.39 -12.91
C ARG A 239 9.91 8.27 -12.39
N GLY A 240 10.81 9.17 -12.81
CA GLY A 240 12.22 9.15 -12.45
C GLY A 240 13.10 8.25 -13.35
N PHE A 241 14.28 7.89 -12.84
CA PHE A 241 15.36 7.26 -13.61
C PHE A 241 15.18 5.76 -13.85
N ILE A 242 14.35 5.05 -13.08
CA ILE A 242 14.13 3.60 -13.25
C ILE A 242 13.25 3.35 -14.48
N ARG A 243 13.89 2.96 -15.60
CA ARG A 243 13.25 2.69 -16.88
C ARG A 243 13.66 1.32 -17.44
N GLY A 244 12.93 0.84 -18.44
CA GLY A 244 13.27 -0.39 -19.16
C GLY A 244 13.34 -1.63 -18.27
N ARG A 245 14.42 -2.40 -18.38
CA ARG A 245 14.65 -3.68 -17.66
C ARG A 245 14.91 -3.49 -16.16
N TRP A 246 15.41 -2.34 -15.74
CA TRP A 246 15.71 -2.05 -14.33
C TRP A 246 14.49 -2.14 -13.40
N LYS A 247 13.28 -2.00 -13.93
CA LYS A 247 12.05 -2.24 -13.15
C LYS A 247 11.98 -3.66 -12.59
N TYR A 248 12.55 -4.67 -13.28
CA TYR A 248 12.52 -6.06 -12.83
C TYR A 248 13.47 -6.31 -11.65
N ALA A 249 14.55 -5.55 -11.54
CA ALA A 249 15.44 -5.60 -10.38
C ALA A 249 14.70 -5.27 -9.08
N PHE A 250 13.79 -4.29 -9.11
CA PHE A 250 12.95 -3.95 -7.95
C PHE A 250 11.91 -5.04 -7.62
N TYR A 251 11.42 -5.77 -8.62
CA TYR A 251 10.56 -6.93 -8.36
C TYR A 251 11.36 -8.10 -7.79
N ALA A 252 12.54 -8.36 -8.29
CA ALA A 252 13.41 -9.42 -7.80
C ALA A 252 13.99 -9.12 -6.41
N PHE A 253 14.13 -7.84 -6.05
CA PHE A 253 14.72 -7.42 -4.78
C PHE A 253 14.01 -8.02 -3.56
N TYR A 254 12.66 -8.05 -3.56
CA TYR A 254 11.91 -8.58 -2.43
C TYR A 254 12.17 -10.07 -2.18
N PRO A 255 11.96 -10.98 -3.13
CA PRO A 255 12.26 -12.38 -2.89
C PRO A 255 13.77 -12.62 -2.65
N ALA A 256 14.64 -11.89 -3.33
CA ALA A 256 16.08 -12.08 -3.20
C ALA A 256 16.60 -11.74 -1.80
N HIS A 257 16.25 -10.57 -1.24
CA HIS A 257 16.74 -10.20 0.09
C HIS A 257 16.16 -11.10 1.20
N LEU A 258 14.90 -11.56 1.07
CA LEU A 258 14.32 -12.53 2.01
C LEU A 258 15.03 -13.88 1.97
N LEU A 259 15.42 -14.36 0.78
CA LEU A 259 16.21 -15.58 0.64
C LEU A 259 17.59 -15.43 1.29
N VAL A 260 18.26 -14.29 1.07
CA VAL A 260 19.56 -14.01 1.71
C VAL A 260 19.41 -13.99 3.24
N LEU A 261 18.40 -13.30 3.76
CA LEU A 261 18.15 -13.26 5.20
C LEU A 261 17.78 -14.62 5.77
N TRP A 262 17.01 -15.44 5.02
CA TRP A 262 16.73 -16.83 5.40
C TRP A 262 17.99 -17.66 5.47
N MET A 263 18.89 -17.58 4.48
CA MET A 263 20.18 -18.27 4.49
C MET A 263 21.03 -17.86 5.69
N ILE A 264 21.11 -16.56 6.00
CA ILE A 264 21.85 -16.07 7.15
C ILE A 264 21.21 -16.61 8.45
N LYS A 265 19.89 -16.49 8.61
CA LYS A 265 19.18 -16.90 9.81
C LYS A 265 19.34 -18.41 10.10
N TYR A 266 19.15 -19.26 9.09
CA TYR A 266 19.07 -20.72 9.30
C TYR A 266 20.34 -21.51 8.97
N LYS A 267 21.33 -20.91 8.26
CA LYS A 267 22.59 -21.56 7.95
C LYS A 267 23.80 -21.00 8.68
N VAL A 268 23.69 -19.77 9.21
CA VAL A 268 24.80 -19.13 9.94
C VAL A 268 24.50 -19.07 11.43
N PHE A 269 23.25 -18.82 11.82
CA PHE A 269 22.84 -18.65 13.23
C PHE A 269 21.92 -19.78 13.73
N GLY A 270 21.46 -20.70 12.86
CA GLY A 270 20.57 -21.82 13.20
C GLY A 270 21.36 -23.14 13.35
#